data_470a57b33e5d42c9b33e445bc8c0183c
#
_entry.id   470a57b33e5d42c9b33e445bc8c0183c
#
_cell.length_a   1.000
_cell.length_b   1.000
_cell.length_c   1.000
_cell.angle_alpha   90.00
_cell.angle_beta   90.00
_cell.angle_gamma   90.00
#
_symmetry.space_group_name_H-M   'P 1'
#
loop_
_entity.id
_entity.type
_entity.pdbx_description
1 polymer ?
#
loop_
_entity_poly.entity_id
_entity_poly.type
_entity_poly.pdbx_seq_one_letter_code
_entity_poly.pdbx_strand_id
1 'polypeptide(L)'
;MTRLSAMLLLAGLVAAPALVVAPAHAQRVSKVSGKALGQMCSSKSSIGMCDAYLSGLMDGEAWAKKYDSFARDESAPVAFCVPAQQTAPQVRGLVVAWLHAHNDALTEPAGKAVYRALHDTYPCHAASAPAEGQK
;
A
#
# COMPACT_ATOMS: atom_id res chain seq x y z
N MET A 1 -34.82 -16.67 73.90
CA MET A 1 -34.94 -17.46 72.65
C MET A 1 -34.67 -16.51 71.48
N THR A 2 -33.40 -16.41 71.13
CA THR A 2 -32.85 -15.44 70.17
C THR A 2 -32.61 -16.12 68.82
N ARG A 3 -33.32 -15.74 67.77
CA ARG A 3 -33.10 -16.24 66.42
C ARG A 3 -32.16 -15.28 65.68
N LEU A 4 -30.93 -15.71 65.45
CA LEU A 4 -30.00 -15.04 64.57
C LEU A 4 -30.39 -15.37 63.11
N SER A 5 -30.75 -14.35 62.35
CA SER A 5 -30.89 -14.47 60.89
C SER A 5 -29.57 -14.09 60.25
N ALA A 6 -28.90 -15.07 59.65
CA ALA A 6 -27.69 -14.86 58.84
C ALA A 6 -28.09 -14.38 57.43
N MET A 7 -27.78 -13.14 57.11
CA MET A 7 -27.88 -12.59 55.74
C MET A 7 -26.61 -13.03 54.94
N LEU A 8 -26.80 -13.91 53.97
CA LEU A 8 -25.80 -14.21 52.95
C LEU A 8 -25.80 -13.12 51.87
N LEU A 9 -24.74 -12.31 51.87
CA LEU A 9 -24.45 -11.40 50.75
C LEU A 9 -23.79 -12.17 49.60
N LEU A 10 -24.54 -12.46 48.54
CA LEU A 10 -23.97 -12.97 47.28
C LEU A 10 -23.36 -11.79 46.54
N ALA A 11 -22.04 -11.68 46.59
CA ALA A 11 -21.26 -10.82 45.74
C ALA A 11 -21.20 -11.41 44.30
N GLY A 12 -22.04 -10.93 43.41
CA GLY A 12 -21.99 -11.30 41.99
C GLY A 12 -20.75 -10.69 41.31
N LEU A 13 -19.81 -11.52 40.94
CA LEU A 13 -18.70 -11.16 40.07
C LEU A 13 -19.27 -10.94 38.65
N VAL A 14 -19.40 -9.70 38.22
CA VAL A 14 -19.67 -9.34 36.82
C VAL A 14 -18.36 -9.47 36.08
N ALA A 15 -18.12 -10.61 35.42
CA ALA A 15 -17.03 -10.77 34.47
C ALA A 15 -17.36 -9.96 33.22
N ALA A 16 -16.75 -8.78 33.08
CA ALA A 16 -16.80 -7.99 31.85
C ALA A 16 -16.09 -8.78 30.72
N PRO A 17 -16.74 -9.02 29.57
CA PRO A 17 -16.04 -9.62 28.45
C PRO A 17 -14.97 -8.63 27.96
N ALA A 18 -13.70 -9.03 28.05
CA ALA A 18 -12.61 -8.32 27.42
C ALA A 18 -12.83 -8.39 25.89
N LEU A 19 -13.29 -7.29 25.31
CA LEU A 19 -13.32 -7.13 23.85
C LEU A 19 -11.88 -7.18 23.36
N VAL A 20 -11.46 -8.35 22.87
CA VAL A 20 -10.22 -8.50 22.12
C VAL A 20 -10.39 -7.72 20.83
N VAL A 21 -9.93 -6.47 20.83
CA VAL A 21 -9.82 -5.68 19.60
C VAL A 21 -8.72 -6.35 18.79
N ALA A 22 -9.10 -7.22 17.85
CA ALA A 22 -8.17 -7.74 16.87
C ALA A 22 -7.53 -6.55 16.14
N PRO A 23 -6.20 -6.49 16.00
CA PRO A 23 -5.56 -5.45 15.21
C PRO A 23 -6.11 -5.54 13.79
N ALA A 24 -6.87 -4.53 13.41
CA ALA A 24 -7.36 -4.40 12.05
C ALA A 24 -6.15 -4.29 11.13
N HIS A 25 -6.05 -5.24 10.18
CA HIS A 25 -5.35 -5.08 8.92
C HIS A 25 -3.83 -5.21 8.87
N ALA A 26 -3.34 -6.41 9.13
CA ALA A 26 -2.15 -6.83 8.40
C ALA A 26 -2.60 -7.20 6.96
N GLN A 27 -2.59 -6.26 6.03
CA GLN A 27 -2.79 -6.58 4.61
C GLN A 27 -1.69 -7.54 4.18
N ARG A 28 -2.08 -8.63 3.51
CA ARG A 28 -1.13 -9.60 3.01
C ARG A 28 -0.37 -9.01 1.82
N VAL A 29 0.91 -8.69 2.00
CA VAL A 29 1.80 -8.31 0.91
C VAL A 29 2.32 -9.54 0.17
N SER A 30 2.61 -9.39 -1.12
CA SER A 30 3.24 -10.42 -1.94
C SER A 30 4.59 -10.83 -1.34
N LYS A 31 4.91 -12.13 -1.42
CA LYS A 31 6.22 -12.68 -1.04
C LYS A 31 7.28 -12.53 -2.13
N VAL A 32 6.94 -12.00 -3.30
CA VAL A 32 7.89 -11.72 -4.37
C VAL A 32 8.85 -10.63 -3.89
N SER A 33 10.16 -10.87 -3.97
CA SER A 33 11.19 -9.90 -3.61
C SER A 33 11.55 -9.00 -4.81
N GLY A 34 12.18 -7.85 -4.54
CA GLY A 34 12.74 -6.99 -5.59
C GLY A 34 13.70 -7.73 -6.51
N LYS A 35 14.55 -8.64 -5.96
CA LYS A 35 15.43 -9.49 -6.74
C LYS A 35 14.65 -10.40 -7.69
N ALA A 36 13.63 -11.09 -7.20
CA ALA A 36 12.81 -11.98 -8.03
C ALA A 36 12.06 -11.19 -9.11
N LEU A 37 11.56 -10.00 -8.79
CA LEU A 37 10.96 -9.10 -9.77
C LEU A 37 11.97 -8.68 -10.85
N GLY A 38 13.17 -8.25 -10.47
CA GLY A 38 14.22 -7.87 -11.42
C GLY A 38 14.55 -8.99 -12.39
N GLN A 39 14.68 -10.22 -11.90
CA GLN A 39 14.88 -11.41 -12.73
C GLN A 39 13.70 -11.66 -13.67
N MET A 40 12.47 -11.58 -13.18
CA MET A 40 11.26 -11.75 -13.97
C MET A 40 11.17 -10.71 -15.10
N CYS A 41 11.50 -9.45 -14.80
CA CYS A 41 11.46 -8.34 -15.75
C CYS A 41 12.58 -8.34 -16.77
N SER A 42 13.66 -9.08 -16.53
CA SER A 42 14.82 -9.20 -17.42
C SER A 42 14.80 -10.45 -18.31
N SER A 43 13.93 -11.41 -18.02
CA SER A 43 13.85 -12.68 -18.75
C SER A 43 12.77 -12.64 -19.84
N LYS A 44 13.15 -12.97 -21.08
CA LYS A 44 12.23 -12.99 -22.23
C LYS A 44 10.98 -13.84 -22.00
N SER A 45 11.12 -14.96 -21.30
CA SER A 45 10.00 -15.88 -21.03
C SER A 45 8.99 -15.36 -19.99
N SER A 46 9.36 -14.37 -19.20
CA SER A 46 8.52 -13.84 -18.11
C SER A 46 8.19 -12.35 -18.22
N ILE A 47 8.56 -11.71 -19.33
CA ILE A 47 8.27 -10.28 -19.58
C ILE A 47 6.77 -9.98 -19.42
N GLY A 48 5.89 -10.80 -19.99
CA GLY A 48 4.44 -10.58 -19.88
C GLY A 48 3.94 -10.64 -18.43
N MET A 49 4.54 -11.50 -17.60
CA MET A 49 4.21 -11.55 -16.17
C MET A 49 4.72 -10.32 -15.41
N CYS A 50 5.92 -9.84 -15.78
CA CYS A 50 6.43 -8.58 -15.25
C CYS A 50 5.52 -7.41 -15.60
N ASP A 51 5.15 -7.27 -16.88
CA ASP A 51 4.28 -6.18 -17.34
C ASP A 51 2.91 -6.23 -16.65
N ALA A 52 2.32 -7.41 -16.49
CA ALA A 52 1.07 -7.58 -15.75
C ALA A 52 1.21 -7.20 -14.28
N TYR A 53 2.33 -7.54 -13.64
CA TYR A 53 2.59 -7.18 -12.24
C TYR A 53 2.70 -5.65 -12.07
N LEU A 54 3.46 -4.99 -12.92
CA LEU A 54 3.64 -3.54 -12.90
C LEU A 54 2.34 -2.81 -13.22
N SER A 55 1.59 -3.26 -14.23
CA SER A 55 0.29 -2.69 -14.58
C SER A 55 -0.70 -2.82 -13.42
N GLY A 56 -0.76 -3.99 -12.77
CA GLY A 56 -1.64 -4.19 -11.63
C GLY A 56 -1.33 -3.28 -10.44
N LEU A 57 -0.06 -2.94 -10.21
CA LEU A 57 0.32 -1.97 -9.16
C LEU A 57 -0.09 -0.54 -9.56
N MET A 58 0.12 -0.15 -10.82
CA MET A 58 -0.28 1.17 -11.31
C MET A 58 -1.81 1.34 -11.31
N ASP A 59 -2.53 0.31 -11.76
CA ASP A 59 -3.99 0.28 -11.71
C ASP A 59 -4.51 0.36 -10.26
N GLY A 60 -3.88 -0.40 -9.35
CA GLY A 60 -4.23 -0.38 -7.94
C GLY A 60 -4.11 1.01 -7.33
N GLU A 61 -3.03 1.74 -7.62
CA GLU A 61 -2.83 3.11 -7.15
C GLU A 61 -3.86 4.08 -7.75
N ALA A 62 -4.06 4.00 -9.08
CA ALA A 62 -5.01 4.87 -9.77
C ALA A 62 -6.46 4.65 -9.29
N TRP A 63 -6.85 3.39 -9.07
CA TRP A 63 -8.18 3.07 -8.58
C TRP A 63 -8.33 3.39 -7.09
N ALA A 64 -7.32 3.16 -6.25
CA ALA A 64 -7.35 3.56 -4.85
C ALA A 64 -7.65 5.04 -4.74
N LYS A 65 -6.88 5.89 -5.45
CA LYS A 65 -7.11 7.34 -5.46
C LYS A 65 -8.51 7.72 -5.94
N LYS A 66 -9.01 7.07 -7.00
CA LYS A 66 -10.35 7.35 -7.51
C LYS A 66 -11.44 7.00 -6.49
N TYR A 67 -11.26 5.92 -5.73
CA TYR A 67 -12.24 5.44 -4.74
C TYR A 67 -12.08 6.06 -3.34
N ASP A 68 -11.03 6.82 -3.08
CA ASP A 68 -10.88 7.61 -1.85
C ASP A 68 -12.05 8.57 -1.65
N SER A 69 -12.62 9.09 -2.75
CA SER A 69 -13.83 9.91 -2.72
C SER A 69 -15.05 9.19 -2.11
N PHE A 70 -15.13 7.86 -2.24
CA PHE A 70 -16.19 7.08 -1.60
C PHE A 70 -16.00 6.99 -0.08
N ALA A 71 -14.76 7.04 0.40
CA ALA A 71 -14.44 7.19 1.81
C ALA A 71 -14.53 8.65 2.30
N ARG A 72 -14.85 9.59 1.39
CA ARG A 72 -14.86 11.04 1.65
C ARG A 72 -13.49 11.58 2.05
N ASP A 73 -12.44 10.99 1.53
CA ASP A 73 -11.05 11.43 1.73
C ASP A 73 -10.38 11.75 0.38
N GLU A 74 -10.74 12.89 -0.18
CA GLU A 74 -10.13 13.38 -1.42
C GLU A 74 -8.69 13.87 -1.22
N SER A 75 -8.27 14.04 0.03
CA SER A 75 -6.92 14.49 0.39
C SER A 75 -5.88 13.39 0.42
N ALA A 76 -6.28 12.11 0.30
CA ALA A 76 -5.36 10.99 0.32
C ALA A 76 -4.24 11.17 -0.72
N PRO A 77 -2.96 11.06 -0.31
CA PRO A 77 -1.84 11.28 -1.21
C PRO A 77 -1.76 10.17 -2.26
N VAL A 78 -1.25 10.53 -3.45
CA VAL A 78 -0.90 9.57 -4.50
C VAL A 78 0.61 9.32 -4.43
N ALA A 79 1.01 8.06 -4.45
CA ALA A 79 2.41 7.70 -4.29
C ALA A 79 3.26 8.08 -5.52
N PHE A 80 2.70 7.97 -6.72
CA PHE A 80 3.38 8.30 -7.98
C PHE A 80 2.37 8.63 -9.08
N CYS A 81 2.80 9.42 -10.07
CA CYS A 81 1.98 9.88 -11.19
C CYS A 81 2.63 9.50 -12.53
N VAL A 82 2.46 8.24 -12.94
CA VAL A 82 2.99 7.77 -14.23
C VAL A 82 2.22 8.44 -15.37
N PRO A 83 2.91 9.16 -16.30
CA PRO A 83 2.25 9.78 -17.43
C PRO A 83 1.55 8.77 -18.35
N ALA A 84 0.35 9.09 -18.84
CA ALA A 84 -0.47 8.18 -19.66
C ALA A 84 0.22 7.69 -20.95
N GLN A 85 1.19 8.43 -21.46
CA GLN A 85 1.96 8.07 -22.66
C GLN A 85 3.10 7.06 -22.39
N GLN A 86 3.37 6.73 -21.10
CA GLN A 86 4.39 5.74 -20.78
C GLN A 86 3.90 4.34 -21.16
N THR A 87 4.73 3.63 -21.93
CA THR A 87 4.42 2.25 -22.33
C THR A 87 4.91 1.24 -21.29
N ALA A 88 4.32 0.05 -21.25
CA ALA A 88 4.75 -1.02 -20.35
C ALA A 88 6.25 -1.35 -20.47
N PRO A 89 6.85 -1.45 -21.68
CA PRO A 89 8.30 -1.64 -21.81
C PRO A 89 9.14 -0.51 -21.22
N GLN A 90 8.68 0.74 -21.31
CA GLN A 90 9.40 1.89 -20.74
C GLN A 90 9.37 1.84 -19.20
N VAL A 91 8.20 1.61 -18.61
CA VAL A 91 8.06 1.46 -17.15
C VAL A 91 8.89 0.27 -16.65
N ARG A 92 8.82 -0.89 -17.33
CA ARG A 92 9.65 -2.05 -17.00
C ARG A 92 11.15 -1.74 -17.03
N GLY A 93 11.62 -1.11 -18.11
CA GLY A 93 13.03 -0.73 -18.24
C GLY A 93 13.50 0.18 -17.11
N LEU A 94 12.67 1.14 -16.73
CA LEU A 94 12.92 2.05 -15.63
C LEU A 94 13.01 1.30 -14.29
N VAL A 95 12.04 0.45 -13.96
CA VAL A 95 12.04 -0.31 -12.70
C VAL A 95 13.25 -1.23 -12.62
N VAL A 96 13.63 -1.89 -13.71
CA VAL A 96 14.83 -2.74 -13.75
C VAL A 96 16.10 -1.90 -13.52
N ALA A 97 16.23 -0.76 -14.19
CA ALA A 97 17.39 0.13 -14.01
C ALA A 97 17.47 0.67 -12.58
N TRP A 98 16.31 1.04 -11.99
CA TRP A 98 16.24 1.51 -10.61
C TRP A 98 16.67 0.40 -9.63
N LEU A 99 16.19 -0.84 -9.81
CA LEU A 99 16.58 -1.99 -8.98
C LEU A 99 18.08 -2.28 -9.05
N HIS A 100 18.72 -2.10 -10.21
CA HIS A 100 20.18 -2.25 -10.34
C HIS A 100 20.96 -1.20 -9.56
N ALA A 101 20.40 -0.01 -9.40
CA ALA A 101 21.01 1.08 -8.62
C ALA A 101 20.73 0.98 -7.11
N HIS A 102 19.73 0.20 -6.68
CA HIS A 102 19.24 0.14 -5.29
C HIS A 102 19.28 -1.28 -4.75
N ASN A 103 20.48 -1.74 -4.38
CA ASN A 103 20.70 -3.11 -3.87
C ASN A 103 19.91 -3.43 -2.59
N ASP A 104 19.63 -2.44 -1.76
CA ASP A 104 18.79 -2.56 -0.57
C ASP A 104 17.36 -3.02 -0.93
N ALA A 105 16.83 -2.55 -2.04
CA ALA A 105 15.48 -2.90 -2.50
C ALA A 105 15.37 -4.36 -3.01
N LEU A 106 16.48 -5.03 -3.30
CA LEU A 106 16.44 -6.41 -3.78
C LEU A 106 15.90 -7.41 -2.77
N THR A 107 16.04 -7.12 -1.48
CA THR A 107 15.53 -7.95 -0.37
C THR A 107 14.15 -7.52 0.12
N GLU A 108 13.68 -6.34 -0.29
CA GLU A 108 12.35 -5.84 0.06
C GLU A 108 11.25 -6.57 -0.73
N PRO A 109 9.98 -6.50 -0.27
CA PRO A 109 8.84 -6.93 -1.08
C PRO A 109 8.80 -6.16 -2.42
N ALA A 110 8.58 -6.87 -3.52
CA ALA A 110 8.59 -6.30 -4.86
C ALA A 110 7.66 -5.09 -5.03
N GLY A 111 6.46 -5.15 -4.44
CA GLY A 111 5.53 -4.02 -4.44
C GLY A 111 6.16 -2.76 -3.86
N LYS A 112 6.83 -2.86 -2.69
CA LYS A 112 7.51 -1.72 -2.07
C LYS A 112 8.62 -1.18 -2.97
N ALA A 113 9.42 -2.07 -3.58
CA ALA A 113 10.49 -1.66 -4.49
C ALA A 113 9.94 -0.92 -5.72
N VAL A 114 8.84 -1.40 -6.31
CA VAL A 114 8.17 -0.71 -7.44
C VAL A 114 7.61 0.65 -7.02
N TYR A 115 6.95 0.74 -5.87
CA TYR A 115 6.45 2.02 -5.35
C TYR A 115 7.57 3.04 -5.20
N ARG A 116 8.72 2.64 -4.63
CA ARG A 116 9.89 3.51 -4.52
C ARG A 116 10.41 3.94 -5.89
N ALA A 117 10.59 2.99 -6.82
CA ALA A 117 11.08 3.27 -8.16
C ALA A 117 10.18 4.25 -8.93
N LEU A 118 8.86 4.04 -8.87
CA LEU A 118 7.90 4.91 -9.54
C LEU A 118 7.76 6.26 -8.85
N HIS A 119 7.82 6.31 -7.52
CA HIS A 119 7.81 7.56 -6.75
C HIS A 119 9.02 8.43 -7.08
N ASP A 120 10.22 7.84 -7.10
CA ASP A 120 11.45 8.57 -7.39
C ASP A 120 11.48 9.12 -8.82
N THR A 121 10.83 8.41 -9.75
CA THR A 121 10.87 8.77 -11.18
C THR A 121 9.69 9.62 -11.61
N TYR A 122 8.52 9.38 -11.05
CA TYR A 122 7.27 10.06 -11.40
C TYR A 122 6.60 10.65 -10.15
N PRO A 123 7.26 11.58 -9.44
CA PRO A 123 6.65 12.20 -8.28
C PRO A 123 5.40 12.97 -8.72
N CYS A 124 4.32 12.81 -7.93
CA CYS A 124 3.14 13.64 -8.13
C CYS A 124 3.45 15.06 -7.65
N HIS A 125 3.59 15.98 -8.56
CA HIS A 125 3.60 17.40 -8.21
C HIS A 125 2.16 17.78 -7.82
N ALA A 126 1.98 18.40 -6.65
CA ALA A 126 0.73 19.09 -6.38
C ALA A 126 0.44 20.01 -7.56
N ALA A 127 -0.75 19.87 -8.17
CA ALA A 127 -1.14 20.75 -9.24
C ALA A 127 -0.85 22.19 -8.78
N SER A 128 0.07 22.86 -9.44
CA SER A 128 0.41 24.25 -9.15
C SER A 128 -0.91 25.00 -9.11
N ALA A 129 -1.22 25.60 -7.96
CA ALA A 129 -2.39 26.47 -7.85
C ALA A 129 -2.34 27.45 -9.04
N PRO A 130 -3.45 27.70 -9.74
CA PRO A 130 -3.44 28.65 -10.85
C PRO A 130 -2.87 29.96 -10.32
N ALA A 131 -1.86 30.48 -11.02
CA ALA A 131 -1.26 31.76 -10.69
C ALA A 131 -2.41 32.79 -10.63
N GLU A 132 -2.76 33.21 -9.40
CA GLU A 132 -3.69 34.32 -9.23
C GLU A 132 -3.14 35.51 -9.99
N GLY A 133 -3.97 35.97 -10.90
CA GLY A 133 -3.63 37.00 -11.87
C GLY A 133 -3.00 38.22 -11.22
N GLN A 134 -1.83 38.55 -11.73
CA GLN A 134 -1.34 39.93 -11.63
C GLN A 134 -2.27 40.83 -12.45
N LYS A 135 -3.00 41.66 -11.74
CA LYS A 135 -3.63 42.87 -12.27
C LYS A 135 -2.56 43.94 -12.45
#